data_3b52c92988e74015984e6dc8b625b7fc
#
_entry.id   3b52c92988e74015984e6dc8b625b7fc
#
_cell.length_a   1.000
_cell.length_b   1.000
_cell.length_c   1.000
_cell.angle_alpha   90.00
_cell.angle_beta   90.00
_cell.angle_gamma   90.00
#
_symmetry.space_group_name_H-M   'P 1'
#
loop_
_entity.id
_entity.type
_entity.pdbx_description
1 polymer ?
#
loop_
_entity_poly.entity_id
_entity_poly.type
_entity_poly.pdbx_seq_one_letter_code
_entity_poly.pdbx_strand_id
1 'polypeptide(L)'
;MLLNCVFVGLGGAAGSICRYLLGLLPLKPVSGFPAITLCINIAGAFALGLIVALAGKYAKLNTQLLLFLRVGVCGGFTTFSTFSVETAGLLQSGKTGLAMLYTALSLLLGVTVVLLGQRLVR
;
A
#
# COMPACT_ATOMS: atom_id res chain seq x y z
N MET A 1 14.29 -19.97 8.56
CA MET A 1 14.68 -18.73 7.84
C MET A 1 14.37 -18.83 6.33
N LEU A 2 14.92 -19.80 5.61
CA LEU A 2 14.70 -19.94 4.14
C LEU A 2 13.21 -20.06 3.77
N LEU A 3 12.44 -20.86 4.48
CA LEU A 3 10.99 -21.00 4.25
C LEU A 3 10.25 -19.67 4.40
N ASN A 4 10.61 -18.86 5.39
CA ASN A 4 10.02 -17.53 5.58
C ASN A 4 10.31 -16.60 4.39
N CYS A 5 11.53 -16.64 3.85
CA CYS A 5 11.91 -15.90 2.65
C CYS A 5 11.08 -16.31 1.42
N VAL A 6 10.80 -17.62 1.28
CA VAL A 6 9.93 -18.14 0.20
C VAL A 6 8.52 -17.56 0.30
N PHE A 7 7.91 -17.57 1.49
CA PHE A 7 6.56 -17.00 1.68
C PHE A 7 6.53 -15.48 1.44
N VAL A 8 7.55 -14.75 1.92
CA VAL A 8 7.69 -13.31 1.64
C VAL A 8 7.85 -13.07 0.14
N GLY A 9 8.67 -13.85 -0.56
CA GLY A 9 8.90 -13.73 -2.00
C GLY A 9 7.64 -14.00 -2.81
N LEU A 10 6.89 -15.07 -2.51
CA LEU A 10 5.62 -15.40 -3.17
C LEU A 10 4.58 -14.32 -2.92
N GLY A 11 4.44 -13.85 -1.69
CA GLY A 11 3.54 -12.75 -1.36
C GLY A 11 3.94 -11.45 -2.07
N GLY A 12 5.22 -11.13 -2.10
CA GLY A 12 5.75 -9.96 -2.79
C GLY A 12 5.49 -10.01 -4.30
N ALA A 13 5.69 -11.17 -4.93
CA ALA A 13 5.34 -11.37 -6.33
C ALA A 13 3.84 -11.13 -6.57
N ALA A 14 2.97 -11.73 -5.76
CA ALA A 14 1.52 -11.55 -5.87
C ALA A 14 1.12 -10.06 -5.69
N GLY A 15 1.63 -9.40 -4.67
CA GLY A 15 1.33 -7.98 -4.39
C GLY A 15 1.80 -7.04 -5.49
N SER A 16 3.03 -7.22 -5.98
CA SER A 16 3.58 -6.37 -7.04
C SER A 16 2.92 -6.60 -8.40
N ILE A 17 2.52 -7.84 -8.72
CA ILE A 17 1.74 -8.14 -9.93
C ILE A 17 0.37 -7.48 -9.85
N CYS A 18 -0.35 -7.59 -8.72
CA CYS A 18 -1.62 -6.90 -8.51
C CYS A 18 -1.48 -5.39 -8.69
N ARG A 19 -0.46 -4.78 -8.09
CA ARG A 19 -0.17 -3.36 -8.25
C ARG A 19 0.08 -2.98 -9.70
N TYR A 20 0.88 -3.75 -10.41
CA TYR A 20 1.15 -3.54 -11.84
C TYR A 20 -0.14 -3.56 -12.66
N LEU A 21 -0.98 -4.58 -12.48
CA LEU A 21 -2.24 -4.71 -13.22
C LEU A 21 -3.20 -3.55 -12.94
N LEU A 22 -3.31 -3.11 -11.69
CA LEU A 22 -4.11 -1.92 -11.34
C LEU A 22 -3.55 -0.64 -11.95
N GLY A 23 -2.23 -0.54 -12.10
CA GLY A 23 -1.57 0.57 -12.77
C GLY A 23 -1.88 0.69 -14.28
N LEU A 24 -2.35 -0.40 -14.90
CA LEU A 24 -2.79 -0.40 -16.31
C LEU A 24 -4.19 0.19 -16.52
N LEU A 25 -4.94 0.43 -15.44
CA LEU A 25 -6.28 1.02 -15.55
C LEU A 25 -6.20 2.44 -16.17
N PRO A 26 -7.10 2.78 -17.10
CA PRO A 26 -7.09 4.07 -17.80
C PRO A 26 -7.66 5.22 -16.94
N LEU A 27 -7.35 5.24 -15.66
CA LEU A 27 -7.82 6.24 -14.70
C LEU A 27 -6.77 7.34 -14.52
N LYS A 28 -6.53 8.10 -15.59
CA LYS A 28 -5.60 9.25 -15.55
C LYS A 28 -6.41 10.54 -15.56
N PRO A 29 -6.57 11.23 -14.42
CA PRO A 29 -7.22 12.54 -14.38
C PRO A 29 -6.49 13.54 -15.27
N VAL A 30 -7.24 14.44 -15.89
CA VAL A 30 -6.69 15.52 -16.74
C VAL A 30 -5.69 16.41 -15.96
N SER A 31 -5.89 16.54 -14.64
CA SER A 31 -4.98 17.25 -13.73
C SER A 31 -3.58 16.64 -13.64
N GLY A 32 -3.42 15.35 -13.96
CA GLY A 32 -2.21 14.58 -13.74
C GLY A 32 -2.03 14.09 -12.30
N PHE A 33 -3.09 14.16 -11.47
CA PHE A 33 -3.06 13.66 -10.08
C PHE A 33 -2.89 12.13 -10.05
N PRO A 34 -1.96 11.57 -9.24
CA PRO A 34 -1.67 10.12 -9.22
C PRO A 34 -2.71 9.32 -8.41
N ALA A 35 -3.98 9.33 -8.85
CA ALA A 35 -5.09 8.73 -8.12
C ALA A 35 -4.93 7.21 -7.94
N ILE A 36 -4.41 6.51 -8.93
CA ILE A 36 -4.23 5.04 -8.88
C ILE A 36 -3.24 4.66 -7.77
N THR A 37 -2.07 5.30 -7.74
CA THR A 37 -1.05 5.02 -6.70
C THR A 37 -1.58 5.37 -5.32
N LEU A 38 -2.31 6.48 -5.18
CA LEU A 38 -2.95 6.85 -3.92
C LEU A 38 -3.93 5.76 -3.46
N CYS A 39 -4.83 5.30 -4.33
CA CYS A 39 -5.80 4.25 -4.00
C CYS A 39 -5.12 2.92 -3.66
N ILE A 40 -4.09 2.52 -4.39
CA ILE A 40 -3.30 1.31 -4.09
C ILE A 40 -2.69 1.39 -2.70
N ASN A 41 -2.02 2.48 -2.38
CA ASN A 41 -1.37 2.65 -1.08
C ASN A 41 -2.39 2.70 0.07
N ILE A 42 -3.53 3.37 -0.11
CA ILE A 42 -4.60 3.41 0.90
C ILE A 42 -5.22 2.02 1.09
N ALA A 43 -5.56 1.32 0.02
CA ALA A 43 -6.12 -0.03 0.11
C ALA A 43 -5.16 -1.01 0.78
N GLY A 44 -3.87 -0.97 0.43
CA GLY A 44 -2.84 -1.80 1.05
C GLY A 44 -2.59 -1.45 2.52
N ALA A 45 -2.62 -0.17 2.87
CA ALA A 45 -2.50 0.30 4.26
C ALA A 45 -3.69 -0.17 5.12
N PHE A 46 -4.91 -0.08 4.59
CA PHE A 46 -6.12 -0.61 5.25
C PHE A 46 -6.02 -2.12 5.49
N ALA A 47 -5.67 -2.88 4.45
CA ALA A 47 -5.49 -4.33 4.54
C ALA A 47 -4.42 -4.70 5.59
N LEU A 48 -3.29 -3.97 5.60
CA LEU A 48 -2.23 -4.17 6.59
C LEU A 48 -2.73 -3.89 8.01
N GLY A 49 -3.52 -2.83 8.22
CA GLY A 49 -4.15 -2.51 9.50
C GLY A 49 -5.04 -3.65 10.01
N LEU A 50 -5.89 -4.21 9.15
CA LEU A 50 -6.72 -5.39 9.46
C LEU A 50 -5.87 -6.60 9.84
N ILE A 51 -4.86 -6.94 9.05
CA ILE A 51 -3.99 -8.11 9.27
C ILE A 51 -3.24 -7.98 10.59
N VAL A 52 -2.71 -6.79 10.90
CA VAL A 52 -2.01 -6.53 12.18
C VAL A 52 -2.94 -6.74 13.37
N ALA A 53 -4.17 -6.24 13.28
CA ALA A 53 -5.15 -6.40 14.36
C ALA A 53 -5.61 -7.85 14.53
N LEU A 54 -5.84 -8.57 13.42
CA LEU A 54 -6.16 -10.00 13.45
C LEU A 54 -5.03 -10.82 14.06
N ALA A 55 -3.78 -10.51 13.71
CA ALA A 55 -2.60 -11.17 14.28
C ALA A 55 -2.48 -10.94 15.79
N GLY A 56 -2.82 -9.74 16.27
CA GLY A 56 -2.84 -9.45 17.70
C GLY A 56 -3.98 -10.15 18.45
N LYS A 57 -5.16 -10.28 17.81
CA LYS A 57 -6.33 -10.92 18.42
C LYS A 57 -6.25 -12.44 18.45
N TYR A 58 -5.69 -13.04 17.43
CA TYR A 58 -5.59 -14.50 17.26
C TYR A 58 -4.12 -14.96 17.35
N ALA A 59 -3.66 -15.25 18.56
CA ALA A 59 -2.26 -15.64 18.84
C ALA A 59 -1.79 -16.93 18.11
N LYS A 60 -2.71 -17.70 17.52
CA LYS A 60 -2.42 -18.98 16.83
C LYS A 60 -2.29 -18.84 15.30
N LEU A 61 -2.27 -17.61 14.76
CA LEU A 61 -2.09 -17.45 13.32
C LEU A 61 -0.71 -17.93 12.87
N ASN A 62 -0.71 -18.64 11.75
CA ASN A 62 0.50 -19.20 11.16
C ASN A 62 1.49 -18.08 10.81
N THR A 63 2.73 -18.19 11.27
CA THR A 63 3.79 -17.21 11.04
C THR A 63 4.08 -17.01 9.56
N GLN A 64 4.11 -18.09 8.76
CA GLN A 64 4.36 -18.03 7.33
C GLN A 64 3.23 -17.29 6.61
N LEU A 65 1.98 -17.52 6.99
CA LEU A 65 0.82 -16.80 6.45
C LEU A 65 0.91 -15.30 6.77
N LEU A 66 1.30 -14.93 7.98
CA LEU A 66 1.48 -13.52 8.36
C LEU A 66 2.60 -12.87 7.57
N LEU A 67 3.73 -13.55 7.38
CA LEU A 67 4.83 -13.06 6.55
C LEU A 67 4.42 -12.91 5.08
N PHE A 68 3.71 -13.90 4.54
CA PHE A 68 3.16 -13.85 3.18
C PHE A 68 2.26 -12.62 3.00
N LEU A 69 1.31 -12.39 3.90
CA LEU A 69 0.33 -11.31 3.78
C LEU A 69 0.92 -9.94 4.11
N ARG A 70 1.59 -9.78 5.26
CA ARG A 70 2.05 -8.47 5.75
C ARG A 70 3.26 -7.97 4.98
N VAL A 71 4.33 -8.78 4.96
CA VAL A 71 5.60 -8.39 4.36
C VAL A 71 5.55 -8.61 2.84
N GLY A 72 5.01 -9.75 2.41
CA GLY A 72 4.90 -10.11 1.00
C GLY A 72 3.82 -9.30 0.29
N VAL A 73 2.56 -9.68 0.44
CA VAL A 73 1.44 -9.11 -0.35
C VAL A 73 1.31 -7.61 -0.12
N CYS A 74 1.11 -7.16 1.11
CA CYS A 74 0.95 -5.72 1.39
C CYS A 74 2.21 -4.92 1.05
N GLY A 75 3.40 -5.45 1.36
CA GLY A 75 4.68 -4.80 1.04
C GLY A 75 4.95 -4.70 -0.46
N GLY A 76 4.60 -5.72 -1.25
CA GLY A 76 4.70 -5.70 -2.72
C GLY A 76 3.61 -4.87 -3.40
N PHE A 77 2.42 -4.83 -2.81
CA PHE A 77 1.27 -4.09 -3.34
C PHE A 77 1.42 -2.58 -3.16
N THR A 78 1.83 -2.10 -1.98
CA THR A 78 2.06 -0.68 -1.69
C THR A 78 3.42 -0.21 -2.21
N THR A 79 3.56 1.09 -2.46
CA THR A 79 4.81 1.62 -2.99
C THR A 79 5.08 3.06 -2.55
N PHE A 80 6.13 3.25 -1.79
CA PHE A 80 6.66 4.57 -1.45
C PHE A 80 7.52 5.15 -2.58
N SER A 81 8.27 4.32 -3.30
CA SER A 81 9.15 4.78 -4.37
C SER A 81 8.39 5.37 -5.55
N THR A 82 7.29 4.74 -5.98
CA THR A 82 6.42 5.30 -7.02
C THR A 82 5.81 6.63 -6.57
N PHE A 83 5.27 6.70 -5.34
CA PHE A 83 4.80 7.94 -4.74
C PHE A 83 5.87 9.05 -4.79
N SER A 84 7.11 8.74 -4.45
CA SER A 84 8.21 9.70 -4.44
C SER A 84 8.53 10.23 -5.83
N VAL A 85 8.59 9.34 -6.83
CA VAL A 85 8.86 9.72 -8.24
C VAL A 85 7.71 10.57 -8.79
N GLU A 86 6.47 10.19 -8.54
CA GLU A 86 5.29 10.94 -8.98
C GLU A 86 5.22 12.33 -8.35
N THR A 87 5.50 12.43 -7.05
CA THR A 87 5.55 13.71 -6.33
C THR A 87 6.65 14.61 -6.89
N ALA A 88 7.86 14.08 -7.11
CA ALA A 88 8.95 14.81 -7.75
C ALA A 88 8.57 15.29 -9.15
N GLY A 89 7.92 14.45 -9.95
CA GLY A 89 7.42 14.82 -11.28
C GLY A 89 6.39 15.96 -11.25
N LEU A 90 5.48 15.97 -10.28
CA LEU A 90 4.54 17.08 -10.08
C LEU A 90 5.27 18.39 -9.73
N LEU A 91 6.26 18.33 -8.85
CA LEU A 91 7.08 19.50 -8.50
C LEU A 91 7.85 20.03 -9.70
N GLN A 92 8.50 19.15 -10.46
CA GLN A 92 9.29 19.52 -11.65
C GLN A 92 8.43 20.12 -12.76
N SER A 93 7.17 19.72 -12.88
CA SER A 93 6.21 20.28 -13.84
C SER A 93 5.48 21.53 -13.33
N GLY A 94 5.90 22.09 -12.20
CA GLY A 94 5.30 23.30 -11.61
C GLY A 94 3.96 23.09 -10.92
N LYS A 95 3.51 21.84 -10.73
CA LYS A 95 2.24 21.49 -10.06
C LYS A 95 2.44 21.30 -8.56
N THR A 96 3.03 22.28 -7.91
CA THR A 96 3.38 22.23 -6.47
C THR A 96 2.15 22.00 -5.59
N GLY A 97 1.02 22.63 -5.89
CA GLY A 97 -0.24 22.45 -5.16
C GLY A 97 -0.74 21.00 -5.18
N LEU A 98 -0.69 20.35 -6.35
CA LEU A 98 -1.04 18.93 -6.51
C LEU A 98 -0.04 18.00 -5.78
N ALA A 99 1.24 18.32 -5.81
CA ALA A 99 2.27 17.57 -5.08
C ALA A 99 2.02 17.63 -3.57
N MET A 100 1.69 18.80 -3.04
CA MET A 100 1.37 18.97 -1.62
C MET A 100 0.09 18.25 -1.23
N LEU A 101 -0.97 18.35 -2.06
CA LEU A 101 -2.23 17.63 -1.83
C LEU A 101 -2.01 16.11 -1.85
N TYR A 102 -1.29 15.60 -2.83
CA TYR A 102 -0.97 14.18 -2.95
C TYR A 102 -0.20 13.65 -1.74
N THR A 103 0.80 14.40 -1.29
CA THR A 103 1.58 14.06 -0.09
C THR A 103 0.71 14.07 1.16
N ALA A 104 -0.07 15.13 1.36
CA ALA A 104 -0.95 15.25 2.53
C ALA A 104 -2.00 14.13 2.57
N LEU A 105 -2.69 13.87 1.45
CA LEU A 105 -3.66 12.78 1.35
C LEU A 105 -3.02 11.40 1.59
N SER A 106 -1.84 11.16 1.03
CA SER A 106 -1.13 9.89 1.23
C SER A 106 -0.81 9.64 2.70
N LEU A 107 -0.31 10.64 3.42
CA LEU A 107 0.03 10.52 4.83
C LEU A 107 -1.22 10.43 5.71
N LEU A 108 -2.14 11.36 5.57
CA LEU A 108 -3.32 11.46 6.45
C LEU A 108 -4.26 10.27 6.25
N LEU A 109 -4.61 9.97 5.00
CA LEU A 109 -5.50 8.85 4.70
C LEU A 109 -4.81 7.51 4.98
N GLY A 110 -3.53 7.37 4.65
CA GLY A 110 -2.76 6.15 4.90
C GLY A 110 -2.78 5.76 6.37
N VAL A 111 -2.45 6.69 7.27
CA VAL A 111 -2.48 6.43 8.73
C VAL A 111 -3.91 6.21 9.22
N THR A 112 -4.87 7.01 8.74
CA THR A 112 -6.28 6.89 9.14
C THR A 112 -6.85 5.52 8.81
N VAL A 113 -6.62 5.00 7.60
CA VAL A 113 -7.18 3.69 7.21
C VAL A 113 -6.50 2.53 7.93
N VAL A 114 -5.23 2.64 8.31
CA VAL A 114 -4.58 1.66 9.19
C VAL A 114 -5.32 1.61 10.54
N LEU A 115 -5.56 2.76 11.15
CA LEU A 115 -6.27 2.84 12.43
C LEU A 115 -7.71 2.32 12.31
N LEU A 116 -8.41 2.65 11.22
CA LEU A 116 -9.76 2.11 10.95
C LEU A 116 -9.73 0.59 10.80
N GLY A 117 -8.81 0.05 10.00
CA GLY A 117 -8.64 -1.39 9.84
C GLY A 117 -8.40 -2.10 11.18
N GLN A 118 -7.58 -1.50 12.04
CA GLN A 118 -7.32 -2.04 13.38
C GLN A 118 -8.56 -1.97 14.28
N ARG A 119 -9.37 -0.92 14.18
CA ARG A 119 -10.60 -0.76 14.99
C ARG A 119 -11.69 -1.76 14.62
N LEU A 120 -11.79 -2.16 13.36
CA LEU A 120 -12.80 -3.12 12.90
C LEU A 120 -12.64 -4.52 13.51
N VAL A 121 -11.46 -4.84 14.01
CA VAL A 121 -11.14 -6.17 14.58
C VAL A 121 -11.22 -6.17 16.12
N ARG A 122 -11.27 -5.03 16.77
CA ARG A 122 -11.31 -4.90 18.25
C ARG A 122 -12.60 -5.38 18.87
#